data_f360792616f31a012acd47b2f76c5f82
#
_entry.id   f360792616f31a012acd47b2f76c5f82
#
_cell.length_a   1.000
_cell.length_b   1.000
_cell.length_c   1.000
_cell.angle_alpha   90.00
_cell.angle_beta   90.00
_cell.angle_gamma   90.00
#
_symmetry.space_group_name_H-M   'P 1'
#
loop_
_entity.id
_entity.type
_entity.pdbx_description
1 polymer ?
#
loop_
_entity_poly.entity_id
_entity_poly.type
_entity_poly.pdbx_seq_one_letter_code
_entity_poly.pdbx_strand_id
1 'polypeptide(L)'
;MKAKGLKVFDVTIIGAGVIGAAIARELSKYNLKVAIVEANIQVAEETSAGNSGVIHGGFDPTPGTLHAKLNILGRKIYEKEWFKELDFPRAKVDSLVLAFDDSEEEEIRKLYEQGLTNGLTANELQILNREQCLQLEPNLNPEVNGALLCTSSHIVDPVALTNSLVENAILNGATIFLGSKVQSIDSTSEAFVIEAFNYHLQTDIYHSRFIVNAAGHYADVIADMIHDRDFSLKARRGQYRILEKTERHTINNHILFMAPTIHGKGVIVAPMLDGHLLVGPTAEEGVAKEDTRLVTVEKFEEIGIIGRKIIPSLRMEKTCGVMSGSRSICVESEDFVIRPSSKDRRFIHVAGISSPGLSAAPAIARQVISFIKAQTKLVAKADFIRKQPIVVPNRGEALRSVFQA
;
A
#
# COMPACT_ATOMS: atom_id res chain seq x y z
N MET A 1 17.05 -32.18 -22.80
CA MET A 1 16.32 -31.04 -22.23
C MET A 1 14.98 -30.92 -22.95
N LYS A 2 13.85 -31.17 -22.29
CA LYS A 2 12.54 -30.85 -22.89
C LYS A 2 12.46 -29.32 -22.93
N ALA A 3 12.22 -28.74 -24.11
CA ALA A 3 11.98 -27.31 -24.27
C ALA A 3 10.80 -26.95 -23.32
N LYS A 4 11.04 -26.18 -22.24
CA LYS A 4 9.97 -25.58 -21.47
C LYS A 4 9.14 -24.74 -22.45
N GLY A 5 7.82 -24.98 -22.52
CA GLY A 5 6.94 -24.26 -23.42
C GLY A 5 7.12 -22.74 -23.27
N LEU A 6 7.04 -22.00 -24.36
CA LEU A 6 7.17 -20.57 -24.41
C LEU A 6 6.09 -19.93 -23.53
N LYS A 7 6.49 -19.16 -22.48
CA LYS A 7 5.56 -18.46 -21.57
C LYS A 7 5.19 -17.11 -22.21
N VAL A 8 4.03 -17.04 -22.85
CA VAL A 8 3.54 -15.86 -23.56
C VAL A 8 2.33 -15.24 -22.88
N PHE A 9 2.40 -13.95 -22.58
CA PHE A 9 1.37 -13.18 -21.90
C PHE A 9 1.00 -11.91 -22.66
N ASP A 10 -0.22 -11.42 -22.46
CA ASP A 10 -0.63 -10.11 -22.94
C ASP A 10 -0.06 -9.01 -22.04
N VAL A 11 -0.06 -9.22 -20.71
CA VAL A 11 0.47 -8.28 -19.71
C VAL A 11 1.26 -9.07 -18.67
N THR A 12 2.49 -8.63 -18.41
CA THR A 12 3.30 -9.09 -17.28
C THR A 12 3.46 -7.95 -16.26
N ILE A 13 3.11 -8.21 -15.02
CA ILE A 13 3.25 -7.30 -13.89
C ILE A 13 4.49 -7.73 -13.11
N ILE A 14 5.42 -6.82 -12.86
CA ILE A 14 6.62 -7.05 -12.06
C ILE A 14 6.36 -6.53 -10.65
N GLY A 15 6.27 -7.45 -9.69
CA GLY A 15 5.97 -7.20 -8.28
C GLY A 15 4.58 -7.63 -7.86
N ALA A 16 4.47 -8.38 -6.73
CA ALA A 16 3.23 -8.86 -6.12
C ALA A 16 2.94 -8.16 -4.78
N GLY A 17 3.35 -6.90 -4.62
CA GLY A 17 2.83 -6.01 -3.58
C GLY A 17 1.38 -5.62 -3.88
N VAL A 18 0.73 -4.89 -2.96
CA VAL A 18 -0.67 -4.49 -3.09
C VAL A 18 -0.99 -3.79 -4.41
N ILE A 19 -0.05 -3.03 -4.97
CA ILE A 19 -0.24 -2.30 -6.24
C ILE A 19 -0.26 -3.30 -7.42
N GLY A 20 0.73 -4.19 -7.52
CA GLY A 20 0.74 -5.21 -8.58
C GLY A 20 -0.46 -6.15 -8.49
N ALA A 21 -0.84 -6.55 -7.28
CA ALA A 21 -2.02 -7.36 -7.01
C ALA A 21 -3.33 -6.67 -7.44
N ALA A 22 -3.47 -5.38 -7.13
CA ALA A 22 -4.61 -4.56 -7.55
C ALA A 22 -4.73 -4.48 -9.09
N ILE A 23 -3.60 -4.26 -9.76
CA ILE A 23 -3.52 -4.17 -11.22
C ILE A 23 -3.88 -5.53 -11.84
N ALA A 24 -3.34 -6.62 -11.30
CA ALA A 24 -3.62 -7.98 -11.77
C ALA A 24 -5.12 -8.31 -11.69
N ARG A 25 -5.76 -8.01 -10.55
CA ARG A 25 -7.20 -8.20 -10.39
C ARG A 25 -8.00 -7.36 -11.39
N GLU A 26 -7.67 -6.10 -11.57
CA GLU A 26 -8.41 -5.25 -12.51
C GLU A 26 -8.19 -5.68 -13.97
N LEU A 27 -6.99 -6.15 -14.35
CA LEU A 27 -6.71 -6.71 -15.68
C LEU A 27 -7.44 -8.05 -15.91
N SER A 28 -7.58 -8.88 -14.88
CA SER A 28 -8.25 -10.17 -14.98
C SER A 28 -9.75 -10.08 -15.29
N LYS A 29 -10.33 -8.88 -15.23
CA LYS A 29 -11.69 -8.56 -15.73
C LYS A 29 -11.80 -8.62 -17.26
N TYR A 30 -10.69 -8.72 -17.98
CA TYR A 30 -10.65 -8.73 -19.44
C TYR A 30 -10.08 -10.04 -19.95
N ASN A 31 -10.39 -10.36 -21.22
CA ASN A 31 -9.85 -11.53 -21.93
C ASN A 31 -8.37 -11.32 -22.25
N LEU A 32 -7.53 -11.36 -21.23
CA LEU A 32 -6.09 -11.20 -21.27
C LEU A 32 -5.40 -12.35 -20.53
N LYS A 33 -4.26 -12.78 -21.05
CA LYS A 33 -3.32 -13.63 -20.32
C LYS A 33 -2.43 -12.74 -19.46
N VAL A 34 -2.68 -12.71 -18.15
CA VAL A 34 -1.96 -11.88 -17.19
C VAL A 34 -0.96 -12.72 -16.42
N ALA A 35 0.29 -12.25 -16.30
CA ALA A 35 1.29 -12.80 -15.41
C ALA A 35 1.65 -11.81 -14.31
N ILE A 36 1.97 -12.33 -13.13
CA ILE A 36 2.63 -11.61 -12.04
C ILE A 36 3.99 -12.30 -11.83
N VAL A 37 5.07 -11.55 -11.84
CA VAL A 37 6.42 -12.06 -11.56
C VAL A 37 6.92 -11.38 -10.30
N GLU A 38 7.16 -12.16 -9.23
CA GLU A 38 7.54 -11.70 -7.90
C GLU A 38 8.88 -12.30 -7.49
N ALA A 39 9.77 -11.45 -7.02
CA ALA A 39 11.10 -11.85 -6.59
C ALA A 39 11.09 -12.70 -5.30
N ASN A 40 10.18 -12.37 -4.39
CA ASN A 40 10.02 -13.08 -3.12
C ASN A 40 9.20 -14.37 -3.30
N ILE A 41 9.29 -15.27 -2.34
CA ILE A 41 8.55 -16.55 -2.34
C ILE A 41 7.10 -16.42 -1.87
N GLN A 42 6.71 -15.25 -1.42
CA GLN A 42 5.33 -14.91 -1.02
C GLN A 42 4.95 -13.54 -1.58
N VAL A 43 3.65 -13.25 -1.62
CA VAL A 43 3.14 -11.92 -1.95
C VAL A 43 3.22 -11.00 -0.73
N ALA A 44 3.22 -9.69 -0.96
CA ALA A 44 3.18 -8.67 0.08
C ALA A 44 4.36 -8.65 1.06
N GLU A 45 5.51 -9.23 0.75
CA GLU A 45 6.61 -9.35 1.71
C GLU A 45 7.37 -8.05 2.00
N GLU A 46 7.23 -7.01 1.19
CA GLU A 46 7.94 -5.74 1.33
C GLU A 46 7.04 -4.65 1.97
N THR A 47 6.97 -3.46 1.41
CA THR A 47 6.17 -2.32 1.91
C THR A 47 4.72 -2.69 2.22
N SER A 48 4.15 -3.65 1.50
CA SER A 48 2.76 -4.09 1.69
C SER A 48 2.53 -4.82 3.01
N ALA A 49 3.55 -5.48 3.60
CA ALA A 49 3.47 -6.06 4.93
C ALA A 49 3.84 -5.07 6.03
N GLY A 50 4.71 -4.09 5.73
CA GLY A 50 5.26 -3.15 6.70
C GLY A 50 4.55 -1.80 6.74
N ASN A 51 3.22 -1.78 6.93
CA ASN A 51 2.45 -0.54 7.02
C ASN A 51 1.30 -0.66 8.06
N SER A 52 0.69 0.48 8.39
CA SER A 52 -0.35 0.56 9.42
C SER A 52 -1.74 0.06 8.98
N GLY A 53 -1.91 -0.36 7.75
CA GLY A 53 -3.21 -0.85 7.23
C GLY A 53 -4.30 0.23 7.09
N VAL A 54 -3.94 1.51 7.12
CA VAL A 54 -4.92 2.60 7.08
C VAL A 54 -5.34 2.92 5.64
N ILE A 55 -6.63 2.84 5.38
CA ILE A 55 -7.27 3.49 4.23
C ILE A 55 -7.62 4.91 4.66
N HIS A 56 -6.79 5.86 4.25
CA HIS A 56 -6.89 7.26 4.65
C HIS A 56 -8.12 7.95 4.07
N GLY A 57 -8.73 8.87 4.83
CA GLY A 57 -9.85 9.69 4.39
C GLY A 57 -9.53 10.55 3.17
N GLY A 58 -8.35 11.16 3.12
CA GLY A 58 -7.89 11.96 1.98
C GLY A 58 -7.60 13.42 2.28
N PHE A 59 -7.57 13.83 3.56
CA PHE A 59 -7.30 15.21 3.98
C PHE A 59 -5.81 15.61 3.86
N ASP A 60 -4.91 14.64 4.05
CA ASP A 60 -3.48 14.86 4.22
C ASP A 60 -2.68 15.13 2.91
N PRO A 61 -2.95 14.50 1.76
CA PRO A 61 -2.14 14.74 0.56
C PRO A 61 -2.35 16.15 -0.01
N THR A 62 -1.27 16.76 -0.47
CA THR A 62 -1.28 18.10 -1.09
C THR A 62 -2.24 18.16 -2.27
N PRO A 63 -3.17 19.14 -2.34
CA PRO A 63 -4.10 19.30 -3.45
C PRO A 63 -3.40 19.40 -4.80
N GLY A 64 -4.00 18.81 -5.84
CA GLY A 64 -3.46 18.81 -7.21
C GLY A 64 -2.49 17.65 -7.51
N THR A 65 -1.97 16.95 -6.50
CA THR A 65 -1.07 15.80 -6.67
C THR A 65 -1.83 14.53 -7.04
N LEU A 66 -1.11 13.53 -7.58
CA LEU A 66 -1.66 12.19 -7.78
C LEU A 66 -2.00 11.53 -6.44
N HIS A 67 -1.23 11.80 -5.38
CA HIS A 67 -1.52 11.37 -4.02
C HIS A 67 -2.95 11.74 -3.62
N ALA A 68 -3.32 13.03 -3.73
CA ALA A 68 -4.65 13.52 -3.36
C ALA A 68 -5.75 12.90 -4.21
N LYS A 69 -5.60 12.99 -5.52
CA LYS A 69 -6.59 12.50 -6.48
C LYS A 69 -6.85 11.00 -6.33
N LEU A 70 -5.79 10.19 -6.30
CA LEU A 70 -5.92 8.73 -6.30
C LEU A 70 -6.30 8.18 -4.92
N ASN A 71 -5.97 8.89 -3.82
CA ASN A 71 -6.46 8.51 -2.49
C ASN A 71 -7.99 8.59 -2.41
N ILE A 72 -8.58 9.74 -2.78
CA ILE A 72 -10.05 9.93 -2.75
C ILE A 72 -10.74 8.93 -3.67
N LEU A 73 -10.26 8.76 -4.89
CA LEU A 73 -10.84 7.81 -5.85
C LEU A 73 -10.71 6.37 -5.36
N GLY A 74 -9.55 6.00 -4.81
CA GLY A 74 -9.27 4.66 -4.30
C GLY A 74 -10.18 4.31 -3.12
N ARG A 75 -10.28 5.19 -2.11
CA ARG A 75 -11.20 5.02 -0.97
C ARG A 75 -12.64 4.78 -1.45
N LYS A 76 -13.13 5.60 -2.37
CA LYS A 76 -14.48 5.42 -2.93
C LYS A 76 -14.68 4.07 -3.64
N ILE A 77 -13.63 3.52 -4.28
CA ILE A 77 -13.69 2.18 -4.89
C ILE A 77 -13.69 1.09 -3.82
N TYR A 78 -12.88 1.23 -2.73
CA TYR A 78 -12.95 0.32 -1.60
C TYR A 78 -14.37 0.21 -1.06
N GLU A 79 -15.00 1.33 -0.71
CA GLU A 79 -16.33 1.38 -0.11
C GLU A 79 -17.44 0.86 -1.05
N LYS A 80 -17.38 1.20 -2.33
CA LYS A 80 -18.41 0.84 -3.30
C LYS A 80 -18.30 -0.59 -3.82
N GLU A 81 -17.07 -1.10 -3.97
CA GLU A 81 -16.78 -2.35 -4.67
C GLU A 81 -15.99 -3.34 -3.80
N TRP A 82 -14.73 -3.03 -3.45
CA TRP A 82 -13.81 -4.01 -2.89
C TRP A 82 -14.24 -4.55 -1.53
N PHE A 83 -14.84 -3.73 -0.68
CA PHE A 83 -15.40 -4.18 0.61
C PHE A 83 -16.59 -5.15 0.46
N LYS A 84 -17.19 -5.24 -0.72
CA LYS A 84 -18.31 -6.13 -1.03
C LYS A 84 -17.90 -7.35 -1.84
N GLU A 85 -16.79 -7.24 -2.58
CA GLU A 85 -16.35 -8.23 -3.56
C GLU A 85 -15.23 -9.12 -3.04
N LEU A 86 -14.38 -8.61 -2.13
CA LEU A 86 -13.19 -9.30 -1.63
C LEU A 86 -13.35 -9.64 -0.15
N ASP A 87 -12.78 -10.80 0.22
CA ASP A 87 -12.77 -11.27 1.60
C ASP A 87 -11.40 -10.99 2.25
N PHE A 88 -11.36 -10.02 3.16
CA PHE A 88 -10.20 -9.69 3.99
C PHE A 88 -10.66 -8.94 5.25
N PRO A 89 -9.92 -9.05 6.37
CA PRO A 89 -10.23 -8.34 7.60
C PRO A 89 -10.20 -6.83 7.41
N ARG A 90 -11.24 -6.16 7.88
CA ARG A 90 -11.37 -4.69 7.83
C ARG A 90 -12.32 -4.18 8.89
N ALA A 91 -12.14 -2.92 9.27
CA ALA A 91 -13.07 -2.18 10.13
C ALA A 91 -13.13 -0.71 9.71
N LYS A 92 -14.30 -0.08 9.93
CA LYS A 92 -14.39 1.37 9.87
C LYS A 92 -13.84 1.93 11.18
N VAL A 93 -12.88 2.84 11.08
CA VAL A 93 -12.23 3.48 12.23
C VAL A 93 -11.98 4.93 11.86
N ASP A 94 -12.50 5.85 12.64
CA ASP A 94 -12.32 7.27 12.43
C ASP A 94 -10.89 7.68 12.85
N SER A 95 -10.39 8.80 12.32
CA SER A 95 -9.06 9.30 12.66
C SER A 95 -9.11 10.68 13.31
N LEU A 96 -8.24 10.89 14.30
CA LEU A 96 -8.01 12.16 14.97
C LEU A 96 -6.56 12.60 14.73
N VAL A 97 -6.37 13.78 14.15
CA VAL A 97 -5.07 14.43 14.09
C VAL A 97 -5.00 15.42 15.23
N LEU A 98 -4.20 15.10 16.25
CA LEU A 98 -4.13 15.81 17.53
C LEU A 98 -3.20 17.02 17.45
N ALA A 99 -3.58 18.11 18.10
CA ALA A 99 -2.77 19.30 18.31
C ALA A 99 -2.57 19.55 19.81
N PHE A 100 -1.33 19.86 20.22
CA PHE A 100 -0.93 20.12 21.60
C PHE A 100 -0.41 21.54 21.81
N ASP A 101 -0.27 22.34 20.75
CA ASP A 101 0.11 23.74 20.80
C ASP A 101 -0.54 24.53 19.65
N ASP A 102 -0.36 25.86 19.67
CA ASP A 102 -0.99 26.76 18.69
C ASP A 102 -0.48 26.51 17.26
N SER A 103 0.77 26.09 17.09
CA SER A 103 1.36 25.74 15.78
C SER A 103 0.70 24.50 15.20
N GLU A 104 0.50 23.47 16.03
CA GLU A 104 -0.19 22.24 15.66
C GLU A 104 -1.68 22.49 15.39
N GLU A 105 -2.33 23.43 16.12
CA GLU A 105 -3.70 23.87 15.81
C GLU A 105 -3.80 24.53 14.43
N GLU A 106 -2.86 25.38 14.07
CA GLU A 106 -2.84 25.98 12.75
C GLU A 106 -2.66 24.91 11.66
N GLU A 107 -1.84 23.89 11.93
CA GLU A 107 -1.62 22.79 11.00
C GLU A 107 -2.89 21.96 10.78
N ILE A 108 -3.66 21.63 11.84
CA ILE A 108 -4.92 20.90 11.66
C ILE A 108 -5.98 21.73 10.91
N ARG A 109 -5.97 23.08 11.02
CA ARG A 109 -6.82 23.94 10.20
C ARG A 109 -6.45 23.90 8.73
N LYS A 110 -5.15 23.92 8.42
CA LYS A 110 -4.64 23.73 7.04
C LYS A 110 -5.07 22.38 6.48
N LEU A 111 -4.93 21.30 7.26
CA LEU A 111 -5.37 19.97 6.86
C LEU A 111 -6.88 19.89 6.61
N TYR A 112 -7.69 20.61 7.39
CA TYR A 112 -9.14 20.71 7.17
C TYR A 112 -9.45 21.34 5.82
N GLU A 113 -8.89 22.53 5.51
CA GLU A 113 -9.08 23.23 4.24
C GLU A 113 -8.56 22.42 3.04
N GLN A 114 -7.40 21.77 3.23
CA GLN A 114 -6.80 20.88 2.25
C GLN A 114 -7.72 19.68 1.97
N GLY A 115 -8.31 19.09 3.00
CA GLY A 115 -9.24 17.98 2.87
C GLY A 115 -10.51 18.36 2.08
N LEU A 116 -11.07 19.55 2.34
CA LEU A 116 -12.19 20.07 1.55
C LEU A 116 -11.79 20.28 0.08
N THR A 117 -10.62 20.84 -0.17
CA THR A 117 -10.08 21.02 -1.52
C THR A 117 -9.87 19.68 -2.25
N ASN A 118 -9.46 18.64 -1.53
CA ASN A 118 -9.30 17.28 -2.06
C ASN A 118 -10.65 16.57 -2.33
N GLY A 119 -11.77 17.13 -1.87
CA GLY A 119 -13.12 16.62 -2.16
C GLY A 119 -13.75 15.81 -1.04
N LEU A 120 -13.27 15.97 0.22
CA LEU A 120 -14.00 15.59 1.42
C LEU A 120 -15.10 16.63 1.70
N THR A 121 -16.12 16.21 2.42
CA THR A 121 -17.22 17.08 2.83
C THR A 121 -17.04 17.55 4.28
N ALA A 122 -17.73 18.66 4.64
CA ALA A 122 -17.77 19.12 6.03
C ALA A 122 -18.41 18.10 7.01
N ASN A 123 -19.15 17.10 6.50
CA ASN A 123 -19.66 16.00 7.31
C ASN A 123 -18.60 14.93 7.59
N GLU A 124 -17.55 14.87 6.75
CA GLU A 124 -16.45 13.92 6.90
C GLU A 124 -15.29 14.51 7.71
N LEU A 125 -15.24 15.84 7.88
CA LEU A 125 -14.16 16.55 8.59
C LEU A 125 -14.74 17.51 9.63
N GLN A 126 -14.17 17.51 10.84
CA GLN A 126 -14.55 18.42 11.91
C GLN A 126 -13.31 18.84 12.72
N ILE A 127 -13.22 20.13 13.05
CA ILE A 127 -12.27 20.62 14.04
C ILE A 127 -12.91 20.47 15.42
N LEU A 128 -12.25 19.76 16.31
CA LEU A 128 -12.69 19.49 17.67
C LEU A 128 -11.87 20.32 18.65
N ASN A 129 -12.52 20.82 19.71
CA ASN A 129 -11.84 21.43 20.85
C ASN A 129 -11.37 20.34 21.85
N ARG A 130 -10.62 20.74 22.88
CA ARG A 130 -10.12 19.87 23.95
C ARG A 130 -11.20 19.01 24.58
N GLU A 131 -12.30 19.60 24.97
CA GLU A 131 -13.39 18.90 25.66
C GLU A 131 -13.98 17.80 24.77
N GLN A 132 -14.23 18.08 23.52
CA GLN A 132 -14.72 17.12 22.53
C GLN A 132 -13.71 15.98 22.29
N CYS A 133 -12.40 16.30 22.23
CA CYS A 133 -11.36 15.29 22.12
C CYS A 133 -11.38 14.32 23.31
N LEU A 134 -11.43 14.85 24.53
CA LEU A 134 -11.44 14.04 25.76
C LEU A 134 -12.75 13.27 25.95
N GLN A 135 -13.88 13.75 25.40
CA GLN A 135 -15.12 12.98 25.35
C GLN A 135 -15.02 11.77 24.42
N LEU A 136 -14.39 11.93 23.27
CA LEU A 136 -14.18 10.83 22.30
C LEU A 136 -13.14 9.83 22.79
N GLU A 137 -12.03 10.30 23.32
CA GLU A 137 -10.89 9.51 23.78
C GLU A 137 -10.46 9.97 25.18
N PRO A 138 -11.07 9.44 26.25
CA PRO A 138 -10.85 9.92 27.63
C PRO A 138 -9.43 9.73 28.16
N ASN A 139 -8.65 8.84 27.56
CA ASN A 139 -7.27 8.55 27.97
C ASN A 139 -6.21 9.40 27.22
N LEU A 140 -6.65 10.30 26.34
CA LEU A 140 -5.71 11.25 25.71
C LEU A 140 -4.98 12.08 26.75
N ASN A 141 -3.79 12.51 26.40
CA ASN A 141 -3.08 13.50 27.19
C ASN A 141 -3.98 14.74 27.39
N PRO A 142 -4.26 15.15 28.66
CA PRO A 142 -5.14 16.28 28.94
C PRO A 142 -4.62 17.63 28.43
N GLU A 143 -3.35 17.71 28.01
CA GLU A 143 -2.77 18.89 27.36
C GLU A 143 -3.16 19.03 25.87
N VAL A 144 -3.95 18.10 25.31
CA VAL A 144 -4.46 18.22 23.95
C VAL A 144 -5.29 19.51 23.81
N ASN A 145 -4.95 20.35 22.81
CA ASN A 145 -5.67 21.60 22.54
C ASN A 145 -6.91 21.36 21.66
N GLY A 146 -6.76 20.49 20.67
CA GLY A 146 -7.81 20.17 19.71
C GLY A 146 -7.42 19.04 18.79
N ALA A 147 -8.30 18.72 17.85
CA ALA A 147 -8.02 17.72 16.82
C ALA A 147 -8.80 17.98 15.52
N LEU A 148 -8.27 17.45 14.42
CA LEU A 148 -9.04 17.24 13.19
C LEU A 148 -9.62 15.82 13.22
N LEU A 149 -10.93 15.68 13.35
CA LEU A 149 -11.64 14.41 13.16
C LEU A 149 -11.91 14.18 11.67
N CYS A 150 -11.60 12.97 11.20
CA CYS A 150 -12.01 12.49 9.89
C CYS A 150 -12.76 11.17 10.02
N THR A 151 -14.03 11.16 9.56
CA THR A 151 -14.95 10.02 9.73
C THR A 151 -14.97 9.07 8.54
N SER A 152 -14.07 9.22 7.56
CA SER A 152 -14.05 8.42 6.33
C SER A 152 -12.83 7.50 6.21
N SER A 153 -12.16 7.22 7.33
CA SER A 153 -11.03 6.29 7.38
C SER A 153 -11.47 4.86 7.68
N HIS A 154 -10.62 3.90 7.30
CA HIS A 154 -10.79 2.48 7.63
C HIS A 154 -9.44 1.87 7.97
N ILE A 155 -9.45 0.74 8.66
CA ILE A 155 -8.28 -0.14 8.78
C ILE A 155 -8.54 -1.46 8.06
N VAL A 156 -7.50 -2.00 7.47
CA VAL A 156 -7.51 -3.30 6.78
C VAL A 156 -6.28 -4.11 7.20
N ASP A 157 -6.35 -5.43 7.06
CA ASP A 157 -5.13 -6.24 7.04
C ASP A 157 -4.51 -6.14 5.63
N PRO A 158 -3.36 -5.46 5.46
CA PRO A 158 -2.82 -5.20 4.13
C PRO A 158 -2.24 -6.45 3.46
N VAL A 159 -1.81 -7.45 4.24
CA VAL A 159 -1.32 -8.72 3.72
C VAL A 159 -2.50 -9.57 3.24
N ALA A 160 -3.54 -9.69 4.05
CA ALA A 160 -4.76 -10.41 3.68
C ALA A 160 -5.45 -9.77 2.46
N LEU A 161 -5.50 -8.43 2.39
CA LEU A 161 -5.99 -7.71 1.22
C LEU A 161 -5.18 -8.05 -0.04
N THR A 162 -3.84 -8.03 0.05
CA THR A 162 -2.98 -8.33 -1.09
C THR A 162 -3.17 -9.77 -1.57
N ASN A 163 -3.23 -10.74 -0.64
CA ASN A 163 -3.54 -12.13 -0.94
C ASN A 163 -4.91 -12.26 -1.63
N SER A 164 -5.95 -11.64 -1.07
CA SER A 164 -7.31 -11.67 -1.64
C SER A 164 -7.35 -11.11 -3.07
N LEU A 165 -6.59 -10.07 -3.37
CA LEU A 165 -6.47 -9.51 -4.72
C LEU A 165 -5.80 -10.49 -5.70
N VAL A 166 -4.69 -11.11 -5.29
CA VAL A 166 -3.96 -12.09 -6.11
C VAL A 166 -4.80 -13.35 -6.32
N GLU A 167 -5.41 -13.89 -5.26
CA GLU A 167 -6.29 -15.05 -5.35
C GLU A 167 -7.48 -14.80 -6.30
N ASN A 168 -8.11 -13.63 -6.21
CA ASN A 168 -9.17 -13.25 -7.14
C ASN A 168 -8.67 -13.11 -8.57
N ALA A 169 -7.46 -12.59 -8.79
CA ALA A 169 -6.85 -12.53 -10.12
C ALA A 169 -6.58 -13.94 -10.68
N ILE A 170 -6.04 -14.86 -9.86
CA ILE A 170 -5.78 -16.26 -10.25
C ILE A 170 -7.09 -16.99 -10.57
N LEU A 171 -8.10 -16.84 -9.73
CA LEU A 171 -9.43 -17.39 -9.96
C LEU A 171 -10.02 -16.94 -11.31
N ASN A 172 -9.62 -15.77 -11.78
CA ASN A 172 -10.00 -15.22 -13.08
C ASN A 172 -8.92 -15.42 -14.17
N GLY A 173 -8.00 -16.38 -13.99
CA GLY A 173 -7.08 -16.85 -15.01
C GLY A 173 -5.73 -16.14 -15.09
N ALA A 174 -5.36 -15.31 -14.09
CA ALA A 174 -4.00 -14.81 -13.98
C ALA A 174 -3.04 -15.91 -13.50
N THR A 175 -1.77 -15.81 -13.87
CA THR A 175 -0.71 -16.73 -13.43
C THR A 175 0.28 -15.96 -12.57
N ILE A 176 0.73 -16.53 -11.44
CA ILE A 176 1.76 -15.94 -10.60
C ILE A 176 3.03 -16.81 -10.60
N PHE A 177 4.19 -16.16 -10.65
CA PHE A 177 5.52 -16.74 -10.55
C PHE A 177 6.24 -16.13 -9.35
N LEU A 178 6.23 -16.85 -8.23
CA LEU A 178 6.91 -16.47 -7.00
C LEU A 178 8.38 -16.93 -7.03
N GLY A 179 9.25 -16.25 -6.26
CA GLY A 179 10.67 -16.54 -6.21
C GLY A 179 11.35 -16.35 -7.57
N SER A 180 10.82 -15.42 -8.39
CA SER A 180 11.24 -15.19 -9.77
C SER A 180 11.71 -13.75 -9.92
N LYS A 181 13.02 -13.51 -9.75
CA LYS A 181 13.63 -12.17 -9.80
C LYS A 181 14.02 -11.79 -11.22
N VAL A 182 13.38 -10.75 -11.75
CA VAL A 182 13.71 -10.19 -13.08
C VAL A 182 15.16 -9.73 -13.11
N GLN A 183 15.88 -10.11 -14.17
CA GLN A 183 17.30 -9.80 -14.40
C GLN A 183 17.52 -8.91 -15.59
N SER A 184 16.78 -9.12 -16.68
CA SER A 184 16.85 -8.32 -17.91
C SER A 184 15.49 -8.21 -18.59
N ILE A 185 15.33 -7.15 -19.37
CA ILE A 185 14.15 -6.91 -20.21
C ILE A 185 14.63 -6.38 -21.54
N ASP A 186 14.39 -7.13 -22.61
CA ASP A 186 14.64 -6.71 -23.96
C ASP A 186 13.33 -6.31 -24.65
N SER A 187 13.32 -5.18 -25.36
CA SER A 187 12.17 -4.72 -26.14
C SER A 187 12.36 -5.05 -27.62
N THR A 188 11.35 -5.67 -28.21
CA THR A 188 11.25 -5.91 -29.66
C THR A 188 10.03 -5.17 -30.23
N SER A 189 9.90 -5.12 -31.54
CA SER A 189 8.71 -4.55 -32.20
C SER A 189 7.40 -5.26 -31.79
N GLU A 190 7.46 -6.55 -31.47
CA GLU A 190 6.28 -7.38 -31.20
C GLU A 190 5.99 -7.55 -29.71
N ALA A 191 7.04 -7.75 -28.90
CA ALA A 191 6.90 -8.07 -27.47
C ALA A 191 8.15 -7.68 -26.68
N PHE A 192 8.03 -7.70 -25.37
CA PHE A 192 9.16 -7.73 -24.43
C PHE A 192 9.57 -9.18 -24.17
N VAL A 193 10.87 -9.40 -24.04
CA VAL A 193 11.47 -10.63 -23.55
C VAL A 193 12.03 -10.36 -22.15
N ILE A 194 11.49 -11.05 -21.16
CA ILE A 194 11.83 -10.87 -19.74
C ILE A 194 12.57 -12.12 -19.29
N GLU A 195 13.81 -11.96 -18.83
CA GLU A 195 14.55 -13.02 -18.16
C GLU A 195 14.46 -12.86 -16.65
N ALA A 196 14.17 -13.94 -15.94
CA ALA A 196 14.12 -13.93 -14.49
C ALA A 196 14.77 -15.19 -13.91
N PHE A 197 15.52 -15.05 -12.81
CA PHE A 197 16.00 -16.17 -12.03
C PHE A 197 14.93 -16.65 -11.05
N ASN A 198 14.61 -17.94 -11.15
CA ASN A 198 13.72 -18.58 -10.18
C ASN A 198 14.53 -19.07 -8.95
N TYR A 199 13.84 -19.47 -7.90
CA TYR A 199 14.45 -19.94 -6.65
C TYR A 199 15.31 -21.23 -6.80
N HIS A 200 15.22 -21.92 -7.94
CA HIS A 200 16.11 -23.03 -8.30
C HIS A 200 17.38 -22.57 -9.05
N LEU A 201 17.62 -21.25 -9.11
CA LEU A 201 18.72 -20.63 -9.86
C LEU A 201 18.69 -20.94 -11.36
N GLN A 202 17.51 -21.21 -11.91
CA GLN A 202 17.30 -21.41 -13.33
C GLN A 202 16.72 -20.15 -13.95
N THR A 203 17.09 -19.88 -15.19
CA THR A 203 16.49 -18.77 -15.95
C THR A 203 15.15 -19.21 -16.52
N ASP A 204 14.11 -18.45 -16.20
CA ASP A 204 12.81 -18.50 -16.85
C ASP A 204 12.72 -17.32 -17.84
N ILE A 205 12.12 -17.56 -19.01
CA ILE A 205 11.93 -16.56 -20.05
C ILE A 205 10.42 -16.35 -20.25
N TYR A 206 10.00 -15.08 -20.18
CA TYR A 206 8.61 -14.68 -20.42
C TYR A 206 8.56 -13.73 -21.62
N HIS A 207 7.58 -13.92 -22.49
CA HIS A 207 7.26 -12.99 -23.55
C HIS A 207 5.98 -12.23 -23.19
N SER A 208 6.00 -10.91 -23.32
CA SER A 208 4.85 -10.09 -22.91
C SER A 208 4.63 -8.93 -23.86
N ARG A 209 3.38 -8.70 -24.23
CA ARG A 209 3.02 -7.54 -25.06
C ARG A 209 3.08 -6.23 -24.30
N PHE A 210 2.69 -6.23 -23.02
CA PHE A 210 2.76 -5.09 -22.11
C PHE A 210 3.52 -5.49 -20.86
N ILE A 211 4.26 -4.57 -20.27
CA ILE A 211 4.86 -4.70 -18.94
C ILE A 211 4.30 -3.62 -18.04
N VAL A 212 3.98 -3.98 -16.80
CA VAL A 212 3.68 -3.04 -15.72
C VAL A 212 4.76 -3.18 -14.66
N ASN A 213 5.57 -2.15 -14.49
CA ASN A 213 6.60 -2.08 -13.48
C ASN A 213 5.98 -1.59 -12.16
N ALA A 214 5.63 -2.53 -11.29
CA ALA A 214 5.11 -2.31 -9.94
C ALA A 214 6.07 -2.86 -8.86
N ALA A 215 7.39 -2.80 -9.13
CA ALA A 215 8.45 -3.41 -8.34
C ALA A 215 8.82 -2.63 -7.05
N GLY A 216 7.94 -1.74 -6.56
CA GLY A 216 8.13 -1.04 -5.29
C GLY A 216 9.44 -0.28 -5.23
N HIS A 217 10.30 -0.57 -4.25
CA HIS A 217 11.62 0.07 -4.09
C HIS A 217 12.57 -0.14 -5.26
N TYR A 218 12.36 -1.18 -6.06
CA TYR A 218 13.23 -1.56 -7.17
C TYR A 218 12.68 -1.15 -8.53
N ALA A 219 11.63 -0.32 -8.57
CA ALA A 219 11.03 0.10 -9.84
C ALA A 219 11.96 0.97 -10.70
N ASP A 220 12.87 1.71 -10.10
CA ASP A 220 13.95 2.43 -10.81
C ASP A 220 14.99 1.48 -11.43
N VAL A 221 15.33 0.38 -10.74
CA VAL A 221 16.22 -0.67 -11.26
C VAL A 221 15.57 -1.38 -12.46
N ILE A 222 14.27 -1.67 -12.38
CA ILE A 222 13.53 -2.25 -13.52
C ILE A 222 13.41 -1.27 -14.68
N ALA A 223 13.29 0.03 -14.41
CA ALA A 223 13.29 1.07 -15.45
C ALA A 223 14.63 1.19 -16.19
N ASP A 224 15.75 0.99 -15.48
CA ASP A 224 17.08 0.93 -16.08
C ASP A 224 17.23 -0.17 -17.14
N MET A 225 16.55 -1.31 -16.97
CA MET A 225 16.62 -2.45 -17.90
C MET A 225 16.11 -2.12 -19.31
N ILE A 226 15.26 -1.09 -19.43
CA ILE A 226 14.75 -0.58 -20.72
C ILE A 226 15.33 0.81 -21.07
N HIS A 227 16.36 1.25 -20.38
CA HIS A 227 16.99 2.56 -20.56
C HIS A 227 16.02 3.75 -20.44
N ASP A 228 15.02 3.66 -19.55
CA ASP A 228 14.01 4.71 -19.29
C ASP A 228 13.98 5.12 -17.81
N ARG A 229 15.14 5.27 -17.18
CA ARG A 229 15.27 5.76 -15.82
C ARG A 229 15.40 7.28 -15.80
N ASP A 230 14.24 7.95 -15.70
CA ASP A 230 14.15 9.40 -15.50
C ASP A 230 13.63 9.77 -14.09
N PHE A 231 13.60 8.79 -13.19
CA PHE A 231 13.27 8.94 -11.77
C PHE A 231 14.18 8.05 -10.91
N SER A 232 14.41 8.47 -9.70
CA SER A 232 15.15 7.73 -8.67
C SER A 232 14.26 7.49 -7.46
N LEU A 233 14.46 6.38 -6.77
CA LEU A 233 13.68 6.03 -5.61
C LEU A 233 14.54 5.98 -4.36
N LYS A 234 14.12 6.72 -3.33
CA LYS A 234 14.67 6.63 -1.97
C LYS A 234 13.71 5.89 -1.05
N ALA A 235 14.29 5.24 -0.03
CA ALA A 235 13.54 4.58 1.02
C ALA A 235 13.38 5.52 2.22
N ARG A 236 12.12 5.65 2.73
CA ARG A 236 11.85 6.26 4.03
C ARG A 236 11.30 5.19 4.94
N ARG A 237 12.14 4.67 5.86
CA ARG A 237 11.78 3.60 6.78
C ARG A 237 10.89 4.12 7.91
N GLY A 238 9.87 3.33 8.26
CA GLY A 238 9.03 3.52 9.42
C GLY A 238 9.04 2.29 10.29
N GLN A 239 9.33 2.46 11.57
CA GLN A 239 9.38 1.39 12.57
C GLN A 239 8.18 1.51 13.51
N TYR A 240 7.68 0.36 13.99
CA TYR A 240 6.47 0.27 14.81
C TYR A 240 6.71 -0.67 15.99
N ARG A 241 5.98 -0.41 17.06
CA ARG A 241 5.80 -1.32 18.20
C ARG A 241 4.37 -1.84 18.21
N ILE A 242 4.21 -3.12 18.45
CA ILE A 242 2.91 -3.78 18.61
C ILE A 242 2.77 -4.09 20.09
N LEU A 243 1.72 -3.56 20.72
CA LEU A 243 1.44 -3.76 22.13
C LEU A 243 0.42 -4.88 22.33
N GLU A 244 0.53 -5.57 23.47
CA GLU A 244 -0.41 -6.62 23.88
C GLU A 244 -1.88 -6.16 23.78
N LYS A 245 -2.78 -7.10 23.56
CA LYS A 245 -4.24 -6.85 23.50
C LYS A 245 -4.79 -6.18 24.74
N THR A 246 -4.11 -6.34 25.88
CA THR A 246 -4.45 -5.64 27.14
C THR A 246 -4.33 -4.13 27.03
N GLU A 247 -3.57 -3.60 26.08
CA GLU A 247 -3.44 -2.16 25.85
C GLU A 247 -4.52 -1.61 24.90
N ARG A 248 -5.27 -2.47 24.20
CA ARG A 248 -6.33 -2.05 23.26
C ARG A 248 -7.40 -1.17 23.89
N HIS A 249 -7.69 -1.36 25.17
CA HIS A 249 -8.68 -0.58 25.90
C HIS A 249 -8.24 0.86 26.25
N THR A 250 -6.96 1.20 26.03
CA THR A 250 -6.46 2.57 26.26
C THR A 250 -6.95 3.57 25.22
N ILE A 251 -7.45 3.09 24.08
CA ILE A 251 -8.13 3.91 23.08
C ILE A 251 -9.54 3.36 22.83
N ASN A 252 -10.47 4.22 22.46
CA ASN A 252 -11.81 3.78 22.05
C ASN A 252 -11.76 3.13 20.66
N ASN A 253 -12.02 3.87 19.61
CA ASN A 253 -12.00 3.31 18.25
C ASN A 253 -11.54 4.34 17.22
N HIS A 254 -10.47 5.08 17.54
CA HIS A 254 -9.90 6.07 16.64
C HIS A 254 -8.43 5.74 16.32
N ILE A 255 -7.99 6.15 15.15
CA ILE A 255 -6.57 6.23 14.83
C ILE A 255 -6.10 7.60 15.27
N LEU A 256 -5.21 7.66 16.24
CA LEU A 256 -4.69 8.89 16.81
C LEU A 256 -3.39 9.26 16.11
N PHE A 257 -3.37 10.36 15.40
CA PHE A 257 -2.19 10.93 14.72
C PHE A 257 -1.66 12.12 15.51
N MET A 258 -0.36 12.28 15.59
CA MET A 258 0.23 13.57 15.87
C MET A 258 0.08 14.49 14.65
N ALA A 259 -0.08 15.78 14.86
CA ALA A 259 0.00 16.75 13.77
C ALA A 259 1.32 16.58 12.99
N PRO A 260 1.31 16.71 11.65
CA PRO A 260 2.53 16.63 10.86
C PRO A 260 3.54 17.70 11.31
N THR A 261 4.81 17.33 11.31
CA THR A 261 5.92 18.25 11.53
C THR A 261 6.73 18.42 10.25
N ILE A 262 7.76 19.26 10.26
CA ILE A 262 8.73 19.39 9.16
C ILE A 262 9.38 18.05 8.77
N HIS A 263 9.34 17.05 9.64
CA HIS A 263 9.84 15.69 9.41
C HIS A 263 8.79 14.74 8.82
N GLY A 264 7.59 15.23 8.51
CA GLY A 264 6.48 14.47 7.91
C GLY A 264 5.43 14.02 8.94
N LYS A 265 4.67 12.97 8.56
CA LYS A 265 3.58 12.42 9.41
C LYS A 265 4.16 11.89 10.72
N GLY A 266 3.53 12.29 11.82
CA GLY A 266 3.91 11.85 13.17
C GLY A 266 3.61 10.37 13.44
N VAL A 267 4.07 9.90 14.60
CA VAL A 267 3.71 8.59 15.15
C VAL A 267 2.20 8.53 15.36
N ILE A 268 1.61 7.38 15.10
CA ILE A 268 0.19 7.10 15.41
C ILE A 268 0.07 6.10 16.54
N VAL A 269 -1.08 6.15 17.22
CA VAL A 269 -1.59 5.07 18.07
C VAL A 269 -2.87 4.56 17.41
N ALA A 270 -2.89 3.31 16.98
CA ALA A 270 -3.98 2.76 16.17
C ALA A 270 -4.41 1.37 16.64
N PRO A 271 -5.73 1.07 16.60
CA PRO A 271 -6.18 -0.28 16.86
C PRO A 271 -5.77 -1.22 15.72
N MET A 272 -5.40 -2.45 16.05
CA MET A 272 -5.23 -3.52 15.06
C MET A 272 -6.47 -4.43 15.04
N LEU A 273 -6.73 -5.05 13.89
CA LEU A 273 -7.92 -5.90 13.67
C LEU A 273 -7.93 -7.17 14.52
N ASP A 274 -6.78 -7.63 14.96
CA ASP A 274 -6.61 -8.79 15.83
C ASP A 274 -6.68 -8.47 17.32
N GLY A 275 -6.92 -7.19 17.67
CA GLY A 275 -7.06 -6.68 19.02
C GLY A 275 -5.78 -6.18 19.68
N HIS A 276 -4.63 -6.19 18.99
CA HIS A 276 -3.44 -5.49 19.43
C HIS A 276 -3.53 -3.98 19.22
N LEU A 277 -2.57 -3.25 19.74
CA LEU A 277 -2.41 -1.82 19.52
C LEU A 277 -1.11 -1.54 18.80
N LEU A 278 -1.15 -0.76 17.73
CA LEU A 278 0.01 -0.35 16.95
C LEU A 278 0.45 1.05 17.36
N VAL A 279 1.75 1.23 17.60
CA VAL A 279 2.38 2.54 17.85
C VAL A 279 3.54 2.75 16.88
N GLY A 280 3.54 3.82 16.14
CA GLY A 280 4.47 4.13 15.05
C GLY A 280 3.70 4.74 13.86
N PRO A 281 4.34 4.96 12.69
CA PRO A 281 5.74 4.72 12.39
C PRO A 281 6.66 5.88 12.81
N THR A 282 7.94 5.60 12.84
CA THR A 282 8.99 6.62 12.69
C THR A 282 9.12 7.06 11.22
N ALA A 283 10.01 8.00 10.96
CA ALA A 283 10.35 8.44 9.60
C ALA A 283 11.86 8.62 9.47
N GLU A 284 12.52 7.67 8.82
CA GLU A 284 13.97 7.64 8.67
C GLU A 284 14.36 7.74 7.20
N GLU A 285 15.10 8.77 6.86
CA GLU A 285 15.69 8.99 5.53
C GLU A 285 17.08 8.33 5.44
N GLY A 286 17.58 8.16 4.21
CA GLY A 286 18.92 7.68 3.96
C GLY A 286 19.15 6.18 4.26
N VAL A 287 18.07 5.41 4.39
CA VAL A 287 18.13 3.97 4.60
C VAL A 287 18.35 3.25 3.27
N ALA A 288 19.27 2.28 3.23
CA ALA A 288 19.46 1.44 2.07
C ALA A 288 18.20 0.60 1.77
N LYS A 289 17.96 0.27 0.50
CA LYS A 289 16.77 -0.51 0.09
C LYS A 289 16.73 -1.90 0.75
N GLU A 290 17.89 -2.45 1.05
CA GLU A 290 18.08 -3.76 1.69
C GLU A 290 17.78 -3.73 3.20
N ASP A 291 17.90 -2.55 3.84
CA ASP A 291 17.76 -2.37 5.29
C ASP A 291 16.36 -1.90 5.71
N THR A 292 15.41 -1.89 4.80
CA THR A 292 14.06 -1.33 5.03
C THR A 292 13.24 -2.08 6.07
N ARG A 293 13.66 -3.29 6.46
CA ARG A 293 12.99 -4.17 7.43
C ARG A 293 13.64 -4.17 8.82
N LEU A 294 14.73 -3.46 9.01
CA LEU A 294 15.44 -3.43 10.28
C LEU A 294 14.72 -2.56 11.31
N VAL A 295 14.69 -3.00 12.55
CA VAL A 295 14.23 -2.24 13.72
C VAL A 295 15.43 -1.92 14.60
N THR A 296 15.54 -0.66 15.04
CA THR A 296 16.66 -0.16 15.83
C THR A 296 16.24 0.19 17.26
N VAL A 297 17.15 0.04 18.23
CA VAL A 297 16.89 0.36 19.65
C VAL A 297 16.50 1.83 19.81
N GLU A 298 17.21 2.72 19.13
CA GLU A 298 16.94 4.16 19.16
C GLU A 298 15.50 4.49 18.81
N LYS A 299 15.01 3.95 17.67
CA LYS A 299 13.64 4.21 17.20
C LYS A 299 12.60 3.47 18.02
N PHE A 300 12.95 2.34 18.59
CA PHE A 300 12.10 1.65 19.55
C PHE A 300 11.81 2.52 20.78
N GLU A 301 12.82 3.22 21.31
CA GLU A 301 12.67 4.12 22.45
C GLU A 301 11.92 5.39 22.07
N GLU A 302 12.25 6.01 20.91
CA GLU A 302 11.56 7.18 20.36
C GLU A 302 10.04 6.95 20.26
N ILE A 303 9.62 5.81 19.69
CA ILE A 303 8.21 5.43 19.58
C ILE A 303 7.56 5.39 20.97
N GLY A 304 8.29 4.89 21.97
CA GLY A 304 7.79 4.82 23.35
C GLY A 304 7.51 6.19 23.96
N ILE A 305 8.41 7.14 23.73
CA ILE A 305 8.26 8.53 24.21
C ILE A 305 7.04 9.19 23.56
N ILE A 306 6.92 9.09 22.24
CA ILE A 306 5.83 9.74 21.50
C ILE A 306 4.48 9.06 21.80
N GLY A 307 4.44 7.74 21.92
CA GLY A 307 3.24 7.02 22.30
C GLY A 307 2.67 7.50 23.63
N ARG A 308 3.52 7.72 24.65
CA ARG A 308 3.13 8.28 25.95
C ARG A 308 2.80 9.78 25.90
N LYS A 309 3.32 10.55 24.94
CA LYS A 309 2.86 11.92 24.70
C LYS A 309 1.41 11.94 24.25
N ILE A 310 1.00 10.99 23.42
CA ILE A 310 -0.40 10.86 22.94
C ILE A 310 -1.30 10.32 24.07
N ILE A 311 -0.89 9.22 24.71
CA ILE A 311 -1.63 8.56 25.79
C ILE A 311 -0.69 8.31 26.96
N PRO A 312 -0.71 9.13 28.02
CA PRO A 312 0.22 9.02 29.16
C PRO A 312 0.17 7.68 29.89
N SER A 313 -1.01 7.03 29.93
CA SER A 313 -1.22 5.75 30.59
C SER A 313 -0.75 4.53 29.79
N LEU A 314 -0.24 4.73 28.56
CA LEU A 314 0.17 3.63 27.68
C LEU A 314 1.40 2.89 28.21
N ARG A 315 1.25 1.60 28.47
CA ARG A 315 2.31 0.75 28.97
C ARG A 315 3.19 0.20 27.84
N MET A 316 4.19 1.00 27.44
CA MET A 316 5.09 0.63 26.35
C MET A 316 5.93 -0.61 26.64
N GLU A 317 6.12 -1.00 27.90
CA GLU A 317 6.74 -2.26 28.33
C GLU A 317 5.93 -3.49 27.91
N LYS A 318 4.64 -3.32 27.56
CA LYS A 318 3.77 -4.36 27.02
C LYS A 318 3.95 -4.57 25.50
N THR A 319 5.09 -4.18 24.96
CA THR A 319 5.42 -4.49 23.57
C THR A 319 5.62 -5.99 23.40
N CYS A 320 4.80 -6.62 22.57
CA CYS A 320 4.86 -8.04 22.22
C CYS A 320 5.40 -8.31 20.82
N GLY A 321 5.57 -7.27 20.02
CA GLY A 321 6.12 -7.37 18.66
C GLY A 321 6.65 -6.05 18.13
N VAL A 322 7.46 -6.14 17.09
CA VAL A 322 7.98 -4.99 16.35
C VAL A 322 7.77 -5.23 14.86
N MET A 323 7.62 -4.16 14.11
CA MET A 323 7.45 -4.20 12.66
C MET A 323 8.20 -3.02 12.04
N SER A 324 8.72 -3.22 10.84
CA SER A 324 9.30 -2.16 10.03
C SER A 324 8.82 -2.27 8.59
N GLY A 325 8.68 -1.14 7.95
CA GLY A 325 8.39 -1.04 6.53
C GLY A 325 8.88 0.27 5.96
N SER A 326 8.98 0.34 4.65
CA SER A 326 9.53 1.52 4.01
C SER A 326 8.64 2.04 2.90
N ARG A 327 8.56 3.36 2.82
CA ARG A 327 7.89 4.07 1.72
C ARG A 327 8.87 4.25 0.59
N SER A 328 8.47 3.87 -0.63
CA SER A 328 9.19 4.18 -1.85
C SER A 328 8.82 5.59 -2.30
N ILE A 329 9.77 6.51 -2.34
CA ILE A 329 9.55 7.92 -2.66
C ILE A 329 10.33 8.29 -3.90
N CYS A 330 9.67 8.88 -4.88
CA CYS A 330 10.33 9.50 -6.03
C CYS A 330 11.12 10.74 -5.57
N VAL A 331 12.40 10.78 -5.87
CA VAL A 331 13.29 11.88 -5.43
C VAL A 331 12.96 13.18 -6.15
N GLU A 332 12.60 13.10 -7.42
CA GLU A 332 12.43 14.25 -8.31
C GLU A 332 11.11 14.98 -8.11
N SER A 333 10.05 14.28 -7.69
CA SER A 333 8.71 14.87 -7.58
C SER A 333 8.05 14.72 -6.22
N GLU A 334 8.53 13.75 -5.41
CA GLU A 334 7.85 13.27 -4.20
C GLU A 334 6.39 12.77 -4.42
N ASP A 335 5.88 12.78 -5.66
CA ASP A 335 4.57 12.27 -6.06
C ASP A 335 4.70 10.90 -6.74
N PHE A 336 3.58 10.25 -7.01
CA PHE A 336 3.53 8.96 -7.71
C PHE A 336 4.01 9.10 -9.16
N VAL A 337 4.81 8.14 -9.61
CA VAL A 337 5.20 8.00 -11.01
C VAL A 337 4.32 6.95 -11.68
N ILE A 338 3.22 7.39 -12.31
CA ILE A 338 2.24 6.50 -12.96
C ILE A 338 2.04 6.94 -14.39
N ARG A 339 2.77 6.35 -15.32
CA ARG A 339 2.77 6.73 -16.73
C ARG A 339 3.34 5.64 -17.65
N PRO A 340 2.99 5.64 -18.93
CA PRO A 340 3.74 4.89 -19.92
C PRO A 340 5.19 5.39 -20.03
N SER A 341 6.10 4.48 -20.37
CA SER A 341 7.49 4.79 -20.67
C SER A 341 7.61 5.73 -21.88
N SER A 342 8.64 6.57 -21.87
CA SER A 342 9.01 7.43 -23.00
C SER A 342 9.68 6.63 -24.13
N LYS A 343 10.26 5.47 -23.82
CA LYS A 343 10.97 4.61 -24.79
C LYS A 343 10.03 3.66 -25.51
N ASP A 344 9.10 3.06 -24.76
CA ASP A 344 8.09 2.16 -25.30
C ASP A 344 6.79 2.29 -24.48
N ARG A 345 5.75 2.82 -25.06
CA ARG A 345 4.47 3.08 -24.36
C ARG A 345 3.79 1.82 -23.84
N ARG A 346 4.18 0.62 -24.30
CA ARG A 346 3.70 -0.67 -23.80
C ARG A 346 4.30 -1.02 -22.44
N PHE A 347 5.38 -0.36 -22.02
CA PHE A 347 5.95 -0.44 -20.68
C PHE A 347 5.35 0.67 -19.82
N ILE A 348 4.76 0.32 -18.69
CA ILE A 348 4.05 1.27 -17.82
C ILE A 348 4.74 1.28 -16.44
N HIS A 349 5.24 2.45 -16.04
CA HIS A 349 5.79 2.67 -14.71
C HIS A 349 4.67 2.91 -13.69
N VAL A 350 4.78 2.24 -12.53
CA VAL A 350 3.96 2.45 -11.34
C VAL A 350 4.92 2.46 -10.16
N ALA A 351 5.60 3.58 -9.96
CA ALA A 351 6.74 3.73 -9.06
C ALA A 351 6.53 4.89 -8.08
N GLY A 352 7.40 5.00 -7.07
CA GLY A 352 7.30 6.05 -6.06
C GLY A 352 6.02 5.96 -5.22
N ILE A 353 5.41 4.77 -5.13
CA ILE A 353 4.14 4.60 -4.42
C ILE A 353 4.38 4.56 -2.92
N SER A 354 4.41 5.75 -2.33
CA SER A 354 4.48 5.98 -0.89
C SER A 354 3.06 6.01 -0.27
N SER A 355 2.91 6.50 0.95
CA SER A 355 1.59 6.83 1.51
C SER A 355 0.97 8.01 0.72
N PRO A 356 -0.29 7.91 0.27
CA PRO A 356 -1.34 6.95 0.64
C PRO A 356 -1.54 5.77 -0.35
N GLY A 357 -0.49 5.11 -0.80
CA GLY A 357 -0.52 4.09 -1.85
C GLY A 357 -1.53 2.96 -1.60
N LEU A 358 -1.64 2.47 -0.35
CA LEU A 358 -2.64 1.46 0.01
C LEU A 358 -4.06 1.95 -0.31
N SER A 359 -4.41 3.16 0.11
CA SER A 359 -5.72 3.78 -0.17
C SER A 359 -5.94 4.02 -1.66
N ALA A 360 -4.87 4.35 -2.39
CA ALA A 360 -4.90 4.68 -3.81
C ALA A 360 -4.91 3.44 -4.73
N ALA A 361 -4.57 2.25 -4.22
CA ALA A 361 -4.33 1.04 -5.02
C ALA A 361 -5.43 0.72 -6.05
N PRO A 362 -6.74 0.79 -5.72
CA PRO A 362 -7.79 0.53 -6.72
C PRO A 362 -7.80 1.56 -7.84
N ALA A 363 -7.56 2.83 -7.52
CA ALA A 363 -7.56 3.92 -8.50
C ALA A 363 -6.31 3.87 -9.40
N ILE A 364 -5.15 3.53 -8.83
CA ILE A 364 -3.91 3.27 -9.57
C ILE A 364 -4.14 2.16 -10.59
N ALA A 365 -4.74 1.04 -10.17
CA ALA A 365 -5.03 -0.07 -11.08
C ALA A 365 -5.90 0.37 -12.26
N ARG A 366 -6.95 1.16 -12.02
CA ARG A 366 -7.80 1.69 -13.10
C ARG A 366 -7.07 2.66 -14.02
N GLN A 367 -6.15 3.45 -13.49
CA GLN A 367 -5.32 4.34 -14.32
C GLN A 367 -4.40 3.52 -15.25
N VAL A 368 -3.78 2.45 -14.77
CA VAL A 368 -2.98 1.53 -15.62
C VAL A 368 -3.85 0.91 -16.71
N ILE A 369 -5.07 0.44 -16.38
CA ILE A 369 -6.01 -0.07 -17.38
C ILE A 369 -6.30 0.98 -18.46
N SER A 370 -6.43 2.26 -18.11
CA SER A 370 -6.68 3.32 -19.08
C SER A 370 -5.53 3.49 -20.09
N PHE A 371 -4.29 3.34 -19.66
CA PHE A 371 -3.12 3.40 -20.54
C PHE A 371 -3.06 2.22 -21.52
N ILE A 372 -3.43 1.02 -21.07
CA ILE A 372 -3.51 -0.16 -21.93
C ILE A 372 -4.67 -0.02 -22.92
N LYS A 373 -5.83 0.46 -22.47
CA LYS A 373 -6.99 0.72 -23.35
C LYS A 373 -6.72 1.74 -24.44
N ALA A 374 -5.87 2.71 -24.17
CA ALA A 374 -5.48 3.71 -25.17
C ALA A 374 -4.64 3.12 -26.33
N GLN A 375 -4.08 1.90 -26.13
CA GLN A 375 -3.20 1.26 -27.09
C GLN A 375 -3.80 -0.02 -27.70
N THR A 376 -4.80 -0.63 -27.05
CA THR A 376 -5.44 -1.85 -27.53
C THR A 376 -6.88 -1.98 -27.04
N LYS A 377 -7.72 -2.66 -27.82
CA LYS A 377 -9.10 -2.95 -27.41
C LYS A 377 -9.10 -4.02 -26.33
N LEU A 378 -9.65 -3.72 -25.17
CA LEU A 378 -9.88 -4.69 -24.10
C LEU A 378 -11.32 -5.21 -24.16
N VAL A 379 -11.47 -6.54 -24.21
CA VAL A 379 -12.76 -7.22 -24.21
C VAL A 379 -13.01 -7.74 -22.79
N ALA A 380 -14.10 -7.28 -22.17
CA ALA A 380 -14.46 -7.73 -20.82
C ALA A 380 -14.83 -9.25 -20.83
N LYS A 381 -14.42 -9.96 -19.77
CA LYS A 381 -14.86 -11.34 -19.54
C LYS A 381 -16.33 -11.37 -19.15
N ALA A 382 -17.08 -12.25 -19.77
CA ALA A 382 -18.47 -12.51 -19.42
C ALA A 382 -18.62 -13.28 -18.09
N ASP A 383 -17.63 -14.10 -17.77
CA ASP A 383 -17.59 -15.02 -16.64
C ASP A 383 -16.68 -14.52 -15.49
N PHE A 384 -16.39 -13.22 -15.43
CA PHE A 384 -15.56 -12.67 -14.36
C PHE A 384 -16.19 -12.89 -12.97
N ILE A 385 -15.48 -13.60 -12.12
CA ILE A 385 -15.87 -13.91 -10.74
C ILE A 385 -15.49 -12.73 -9.84
N ARG A 386 -16.49 -11.91 -9.49
CA ARG A 386 -16.30 -10.70 -8.66
C ARG A 386 -16.08 -11.02 -7.19
N LYS A 387 -16.91 -11.91 -6.66
CA LYS A 387 -16.85 -12.32 -5.25
C LYS A 387 -16.01 -13.57 -5.14
N GLN A 388 -15.04 -13.54 -4.22
CA GLN A 388 -14.40 -14.77 -3.81
C GLN A 388 -15.44 -15.69 -3.16
N PRO A 389 -15.50 -16.98 -3.56
CA PRO A 389 -16.23 -17.94 -2.75
C PRO A 389 -15.62 -17.92 -1.34
N ILE A 390 -16.46 -17.96 -0.30
CA ILE A 390 -15.98 -18.10 1.08
C ILE A 390 -15.33 -19.49 1.15
N VAL A 391 -14.04 -19.55 0.92
CA VAL A 391 -13.25 -20.75 1.16
C VAL A 391 -12.93 -20.73 2.64
N VAL A 392 -13.63 -21.56 3.41
CA VAL A 392 -13.20 -21.91 4.78
C VAL A 392 -11.78 -22.46 4.65
N PRO A 393 -10.78 -21.84 5.27
CA PRO A 393 -9.41 -22.04 4.85
C PRO A 393 -8.85 -23.39 5.30
N ASN A 394 -8.47 -24.18 4.33
CA ASN A 394 -7.27 -24.99 4.48
C ASN A 394 -6.14 -24.26 3.71
N ARG A 395 -5.60 -23.20 4.32
CA ARG A 395 -4.57 -22.31 3.72
C ARG A 395 -3.32 -23.03 3.21
N GLY A 396 -3.12 -24.31 3.65
CA GLY A 396 -2.00 -25.15 3.22
C GLY A 396 -2.19 -25.90 1.91
N GLU A 397 -3.43 -26.12 1.46
CA GLU A 397 -3.68 -26.94 0.27
C GLU A 397 -3.80 -26.13 -1.03
N ALA A 398 -4.38 -24.93 -0.97
CA ALA A 398 -4.51 -24.07 -2.15
C ALA A 398 -3.14 -23.62 -2.69
N LEU A 399 -2.17 -23.35 -1.80
CA LEU A 399 -0.80 -23.06 -2.21
C LEU A 399 -0.07 -24.29 -2.76
N ARG A 400 -0.34 -25.51 -2.24
CA ARG A 400 0.30 -26.74 -2.74
C ARG A 400 -0.09 -27.09 -4.17
N SER A 401 -1.31 -26.80 -4.61
CA SER A 401 -1.76 -27.06 -5.99
C SER A 401 -1.08 -26.13 -7.01
N VAL A 402 -0.65 -24.94 -6.60
CA VAL A 402 0.11 -24.01 -7.46
C VAL A 402 1.58 -24.46 -7.62
N PHE A 403 2.12 -25.21 -6.63
CA PHE A 403 3.50 -25.72 -6.65
C PHE A 403 3.65 -27.07 -7.37
N GLN A 404 2.55 -27.73 -7.78
CA GLN A 404 2.59 -29.02 -8.47
C GLN A 404 2.30 -28.95 -9.98
N ALA A 405 2.02 -27.78 -10.53
CA ALA A 405 1.89 -27.50 -11.96
C ALA A 405 3.12 -26.76 -12.46
#